data_7be94c112cc9950f29051d97796a11b6
#
_entry.id   7be94c112cc9950f29051d97796a11b6
#
_cell.length_a   1.000
_cell.length_b   1.000
_cell.length_c   1.000
_cell.angle_alpha   90.00
_cell.angle_beta   90.00
_cell.angle_gamma   90.00
#
_symmetry.space_group_name_H-M   'P 1'
#
loop_
_entity.id
_entity.type
_entity.pdbx_description
1 polymer ?
#
loop_
_entity_poly.entity_id
_entity_poly.type
_entity_poly.pdbx_seq_one_letter_code
_entity_poly.pdbx_strand_id
1 'polypeptide(L)'
;MPQPAHDQRTVAESGQDLRNGVAIAIPPLTTPLTTPLTTPLTTSDTIAAVATAVAPGQGGIAVIRLSGPASEATGRAVVHCPGTQEWASHRILYGHVFDAAGQQRLDEVLLLLMRAPRSFTGEDVVELHCHGGLIAVQRVLERVLDQPGVRRALPGEFSQRAVLNGRLDLTRAEAVSE
;
A
#
# COMPACT_ATOMS: atom_id res chain seq x y z
N MET A 1 1.17 51.45 -61.21
CA MET A 1 -0.17 51.74 -61.75
C MET A 1 -0.90 50.43 -61.99
N PRO A 2 -2.18 50.31 -61.68
CA PRO A 2 -2.92 50.74 -60.45
C PRO A 2 -3.57 49.58 -59.74
N GLN A 3 -3.96 49.80 -58.50
CA GLN A 3 -5.07 49.09 -57.83
C GLN A 3 -6.42 49.39 -58.55
N PRO A 4 -7.46 48.61 -58.34
CA PRO A 4 -8.45 48.93 -57.33
C PRO A 4 -8.93 47.66 -56.58
N ALA A 5 -9.23 47.69 -55.27
CA ALA A 5 -10.38 48.24 -54.56
C ALA A 5 -11.64 47.32 -54.59
N HIS A 6 -12.11 47.02 -53.38
CA HIS A 6 -13.48 46.72 -52.97
C HIS A 6 -14.16 45.41 -53.42
N ASP A 7 -14.57 44.60 -52.51
CA ASP A 7 -15.98 44.66 -52.06
C ASP A 7 -16.23 43.85 -50.77
N GLN A 8 -16.88 44.52 -49.85
CA GLN A 8 -17.55 43.93 -48.69
C GLN A 8 -18.90 43.39 -49.14
N ARG A 9 -19.21 42.20 -48.79
CA ARG A 9 -20.61 41.84 -48.66
C ARG A 9 -20.80 40.85 -47.49
N THR A 10 -21.38 41.37 -46.44
CA THR A 10 -22.26 40.77 -45.46
C THR A 10 -23.38 39.99 -46.16
N VAL A 11 -23.54 38.73 -45.80
CA VAL A 11 -24.86 38.08 -45.88
C VAL A 11 -25.05 37.23 -44.64
N ALA A 12 -25.97 37.67 -43.82
CA ALA A 12 -26.64 36.87 -42.84
C ALA A 12 -27.76 36.06 -43.50
N GLU A 13 -27.92 34.81 -43.11
CA GLU A 13 -29.21 34.10 -43.11
C GLU A 13 -29.01 32.76 -42.42
N SER A 14 -29.51 32.66 -41.17
CA SER A 14 -30.73 31.97 -40.73
C SER A 14 -30.90 30.56 -41.28
N GLY A 15 -30.71 29.59 -40.44
CA GLY A 15 -31.17 28.21 -40.61
C GLY A 15 -31.34 27.57 -39.22
N GLN A 16 -32.51 27.81 -38.63
CA GLN A 16 -33.00 27.01 -37.47
C GLN A 16 -33.21 25.57 -37.93
N ASP A 17 -32.56 24.63 -37.24
CA ASP A 17 -33.13 23.29 -37.10
C ASP A 17 -33.10 22.89 -35.64
N LEU A 18 -34.30 22.92 -35.10
CA LEU A 18 -34.65 22.47 -33.77
C LEU A 18 -34.71 20.96 -33.77
N ARG A 19 -33.84 20.26 -33.04
CA ARG A 19 -34.16 18.96 -32.43
C ARG A 19 -33.26 18.66 -31.25
N ASN A 20 -33.89 18.74 -30.05
CA ASN A 20 -33.54 18.08 -28.82
C ASN A 20 -32.08 18.21 -28.32
N GLY A 21 -31.69 19.41 -27.98
CA GLY A 21 -30.52 19.65 -27.15
C GLY A 21 -30.90 19.69 -25.67
N VAL A 22 -30.69 18.60 -24.94
CA VAL A 22 -30.61 18.66 -23.47
C VAL A 22 -29.36 19.48 -23.16
N ALA A 23 -29.55 20.73 -22.75
CA ALA A 23 -28.47 21.54 -22.22
C ALA A 23 -28.00 20.92 -20.91
N ILE A 24 -26.88 20.22 -20.95
CA ILE A 24 -26.14 19.84 -19.75
C ILE A 24 -25.54 21.15 -19.21
N ALA A 25 -26.18 21.71 -18.20
CA ALA A 25 -25.64 22.83 -17.44
C ALA A 25 -24.37 22.32 -16.72
N ILE A 26 -23.20 22.68 -17.23
CA ILE A 26 -21.95 22.51 -16.51
C ILE A 26 -21.96 23.58 -15.42
N PRO A 27 -22.04 23.20 -14.13
CA PRO A 27 -21.94 24.16 -13.05
C PRO A 27 -20.56 24.83 -13.08
N PRO A 28 -20.46 26.13 -12.77
CA PRO A 28 -19.18 26.82 -12.74
C PRO A 28 -18.28 26.15 -11.66
N LEU A 29 -17.06 25.82 -12.06
CA LEU A 29 -15.96 25.33 -11.21
C LEU A 29 -15.48 26.47 -10.29
N THR A 30 -16.32 26.88 -9.33
CA THR A 30 -15.97 27.82 -8.28
C THR A 30 -16.31 27.23 -6.90
N THR A 31 -15.87 26.01 -6.67
CA THR A 31 -15.68 25.55 -5.30
C THR A 31 -14.18 25.60 -5.03
N PRO A 32 -13.72 26.46 -4.12
CA PRO A 32 -12.32 26.38 -3.69
C PRO A 32 -12.14 25.01 -3.08
N LEU A 33 -11.19 24.23 -3.61
CA LEU A 33 -10.65 23.02 -3.02
C LEU A 33 -9.91 23.38 -1.71
N THR A 34 -10.67 23.87 -0.73
CA THR A 34 -10.20 24.08 0.63
C THR A 34 -10.92 23.11 1.56
N THR A 35 -10.88 21.84 1.19
CA THR A 35 -11.00 20.82 2.22
C THR A 35 -9.58 20.61 2.72
N PRO A 36 -9.25 20.98 3.96
CA PRO A 36 -7.98 20.58 4.52
C PRO A 36 -7.98 19.06 4.53
N LEU A 37 -6.98 18.48 3.87
CA LEU A 37 -6.59 17.07 4.00
C LEU A 37 -6.05 16.84 5.43
N THR A 38 -6.89 17.10 6.43
CA THR A 38 -6.62 16.85 7.85
C THR A 38 -7.68 15.92 8.39
N THR A 39 -7.95 14.84 7.66
CA THR A 39 -8.32 13.62 8.35
C THR A 39 -6.97 13.01 8.73
N PRO A 40 -6.63 12.86 10.02
CA PRO A 40 -5.53 11.99 10.37
C PRO A 40 -5.89 10.65 9.72
N LEU A 41 -5.03 10.15 8.87
CA LEU A 41 -5.07 8.76 8.46
C LEU A 41 -4.86 7.97 9.75
N THR A 42 -5.94 7.79 10.53
CA THR A 42 -5.97 6.76 11.54
C THR A 42 -5.85 5.49 10.73
N THR A 43 -4.63 4.99 10.67
CA THR A 43 -4.31 3.70 10.07
C THR A 43 -4.95 2.63 10.95
N SER A 44 -6.27 2.47 10.77
CA SER A 44 -7.04 1.44 11.48
C SER A 44 -6.81 0.07 10.88
N ASP A 45 -6.09 0.00 9.76
CA ASP A 45 -5.79 -1.20 9.00
C ASP A 45 -4.31 -1.59 9.12
N THR A 46 -4.06 -2.86 8.91
CA THR A 46 -2.71 -3.41 8.82
C THR A 46 -2.35 -3.65 7.37
N ILE A 47 -1.18 -3.20 6.96
CA ILE A 47 -0.65 -3.42 5.62
C ILE A 47 0.40 -4.52 5.62
N ALA A 48 0.50 -5.24 4.51
CA ALA A 48 1.50 -6.28 4.31
C ALA A 48 2.05 -6.27 2.88
N ALA A 49 3.35 -6.46 2.75
CA ALA A 49 4.03 -6.67 1.47
C ALA A 49 5.35 -7.42 1.64
N VAL A 50 5.89 -7.90 0.52
CA VAL A 50 7.28 -8.37 0.46
C VAL A 50 8.18 -7.14 0.46
N ALA A 51 9.04 -7.02 1.47
CA ALA A 51 9.92 -5.86 1.70
C ALA A 51 11.34 -6.04 1.13
N THR A 52 11.63 -7.18 0.56
CA THR A 52 12.93 -7.48 -0.11
C THR A 52 12.71 -7.71 -1.59
N ALA A 53 13.73 -7.41 -2.40
CA ALA A 53 13.72 -7.81 -3.80
C ALA A 53 13.79 -9.34 -3.88
N VAL A 54 12.81 -9.96 -4.53
CA VAL A 54 12.80 -11.40 -4.79
C VAL A 54 13.00 -11.61 -6.29
N ALA A 55 14.20 -12.01 -6.67
CA ALA A 55 14.49 -12.37 -8.05
C ALA A 55 14.48 -13.90 -8.22
N PRO A 56 13.90 -14.44 -9.32
CA PRO A 56 13.92 -15.87 -9.58
C PRO A 56 15.34 -16.42 -9.56
N GLY A 57 15.60 -17.41 -8.70
CA GLY A 57 16.90 -18.09 -8.60
C GLY A 57 18.02 -17.35 -7.87
N GLN A 58 17.76 -16.20 -7.26
CA GLN A 58 18.81 -15.39 -6.62
C GLN A 58 18.56 -15.07 -5.12
N GLY A 59 17.43 -15.44 -4.55
CA GLY A 59 17.08 -15.07 -3.18
C GLY A 59 17.30 -16.18 -2.17
N GLY A 60 18.19 -15.98 -1.19
CA GLY A 60 18.29 -16.88 -0.03
C GLY A 60 17.23 -16.60 1.03
N ILE A 61 16.79 -15.34 1.18
CA ILE A 61 15.82 -14.89 2.19
C ILE A 61 14.92 -13.83 1.56
N ALA A 62 13.61 -13.95 1.84
CA ALA A 62 12.62 -12.92 1.56
C ALA A 62 11.94 -12.49 2.86
N VAL A 63 11.70 -11.20 3.00
CA VAL A 63 11.03 -10.62 4.17
C VAL A 63 9.64 -10.15 3.78
N ILE A 64 8.61 -10.68 4.44
CA ILE A 64 7.25 -10.14 4.39
C ILE A 64 7.09 -9.25 5.62
N ARG A 65 6.77 -7.97 5.40
CA ARG A 65 6.54 -7.00 6.48
C ARG A 65 5.06 -6.69 6.62
N LEU A 66 4.59 -6.69 7.86
CA LEU A 66 3.28 -6.23 8.28
C LEU A 66 3.46 -4.97 9.14
N SER A 67 2.59 -3.97 8.99
CA SER A 67 2.58 -2.77 9.83
C SER A 67 1.15 -2.35 10.13
N GLY A 68 0.85 -2.14 11.41
CA GLY A 68 -0.45 -1.70 11.89
C GLY A 68 -0.99 -2.54 13.04
N PRO A 69 -2.21 -2.23 13.52
CA PRO A 69 -2.74 -2.76 14.79
C PRO A 69 -2.97 -4.28 14.82
N ALA A 70 -3.20 -4.92 13.67
CA ALA A 70 -3.40 -6.38 13.61
C ALA A 70 -2.09 -7.16 13.38
N SER A 71 -0.91 -6.51 13.32
CA SER A 71 0.35 -7.17 12.97
C SER A 71 0.69 -8.33 13.90
N GLU A 72 0.67 -8.13 15.22
CA GLU A 72 0.98 -9.19 16.17
C GLU A 72 -0.07 -10.31 16.16
N ALA A 73 -1.37 -9.95 16.09
CA ALA A 73 -2.45 -10.94 16.03
C ALA A 73 -2.34 -11.81 14.77
N THR A 74 -2.02 -11.18 13.62
CA THR A 74 -1.77 -11.87 12.36
C THR A 74 -0.57 -12.80 12.46
N GLY A 75 0.54 -12.35 13.02
CA GLY A 75 1.72 -13.17 13.24
C GLY A 75 1.39 -14.43 14.05
N ARG A 76 0.63 -14.28 15.13
CA ARG A 76 0.17 -15.39 15.99
C ARG A 76 -0.78 -16.36 15.28
N ALA A 77 -1.63 -15.85 14.39
CA ALA A 77 -2.58 -16.68 13.64
C ALA A 77 -1.94 -17.45 12.48
N VAL A 78 -0.87 -16.91 11.91
CA VAL A 78 -0.23 -17.46 10.70
C VAL A 78 0.97 -18.34 11.01
N VAL A 79 1.74 -18.02 12.09
CA VAL A 79 2.98 -18.72 12.42
C VAL A 79 2.75 -19.64 13.62
N HIS A 80 2.94 -20.93 13.39
CA HIS A 80 2.99 -21.91 14.46
C HIS A 80 4.41 -21.99 15.02
N CYS A 81 4.58 -21.50 16.26
CA CYS A 81 5.86 -21.54 16.98
C CYS A 81 5.92 -22.80 17.84
N PRO A 82 6.84 -23.75 17.61
CA PRO A 82 6.97 -24.94 18.42
C PRO A 82 7.54 -24.62 19.81
N GLY A 83 7.10 -25.39 20.81
CA GLY A 83 7.56 -25.23 22.19
C GLY A 83 7.06 -23.96 22.85
N THR A 84 7.78 -23.48 23.85
CA THR A 84 7.46 -22.23 24.57
C THR A 84 8.42 -21.16 24.13
N GLN A 85 7.91 -20.20 23.35
CA GLN A 85 8.67 -19.04 22.88
C GLN A 85 7.97 -17.76 23.35
N GLU A 86 8.76 -16.81 23.87
CA GLU A 86 8.26 -15.56 24.40
C GLU A 86 8.00 -14.56 23.27
N TRP A 87 6.75 -14.12 23.12
CA TRP A 87 6.33 -13.07 22.18
C TRP A 87 6.63 -11.67 22.75
N ALA A 88 7.90 -11.33 22.82
CA ALA A 88 8.35 -10.02 23.27
C ALA A 88 8.87 -9.17 22.10
N SER A 89 8.75 -7.85 22.27
CA SER A 89 9.25 -6.91 21.26
C SER A 89 10.76 -7.04 21.06
N HIS A 90 11.21 -7.01 19.81
CA HIS A 90 12.59 -7.18 19.37
C HIS A 90 13.18 -8.58 19.70
N ARG A 91 12.30 -9.57 19.71
CA ARG A 91 12.66 -10.98 19.80
C ARG A 91 12.38 -11.68 18.49
N ILE A 92 13.24 -12.62 18.15
CA ILE A 92 13.08 -13.51 17.02
C ILE A 92 12.44 -14.80 17.51
N LEU A 93 11.38 -15.22 16.84
CA LEU A 93 10.69 -16.47 17.07
C LEU A 93 10.91 -17.38 15.86
N TYR A 94 11.14 -18.64 16.12
CA TYR A 94 11.19 -19.67 15.09
C TYR A 94 9.82 -20.31 14.92
N GLY A 95 9.40 -20.54 13.68
CA GLY A 95 8.11 -21.17 13.45
C GLY A 95 7.88 -21.63 12.02
N HIS A 96 6.68 -22.13 11.79
CA HIS A 96 6.24 -22.66 10.50
C HIS A 96 4.92 -21.98 10.10
N VAL A 97 4.79 -21.66 8.83
CA VAL A 97 3.54 -21.20 8.23
C VAL A 97 2.85 -22.37 7.56
N PHE A 98 1.56 -22.52 7.84
CA PHE A 98 0.71 -23.54 7.22
C PHE A 98 -0.36 -22.87 6.35
N ASP A 99 -0.91 -23.62 5.42
CA ASP A 99 -2.08 -23.23 4.65
C ASP A 99 -3.30 -22.97 5.56
N ALA A 100 -4.37 -22.43 5.00
CA ALA A 100 -5.59 -22.12 5.75
C ALA A 100 -6.24 -23.36 6.38
N ALA A 101 -6.05 -24.56 5.81
CA ALA A 101 -6.54 -25.80 6.32
C ALA A 101 -5.62 -26.41 7.42
N GLY A 102 -4.43 -25.84 7.63
CA GLY A 102 -3.45 -26.35 8.59
C GLY A 102 -2.78 -27.69 8.16
N GLN A 103 -2.92 -28.07 6.90
CA GLN A 103 -2.48 -29.38 6.41
C GLN A 103 -1.13 -29.35 5.72
N GLN A 104 -0.87 -28.28 4.95
CA GLN A 104 0.38 -28.16 4.23
C GLN A 104 1.26 -27.07 4.82
N ARG A 105 2.49 -27.43 5.19
CA ARG A 105 3.50 -26.43 5.55
C ARG A 105 3.91 -25.66 4.29
N LEU A 106 3.74 -24.34 4.36
CA LEU A 106 4.09 -23.41 3.27
C LEU A 106 5.56 -23.05 3.34
N ASP A 107 6.04 -22.72 4.54
CA ASP A 107 7.44 -22.38 4.76
C ASP A 107 7.83 -22.52 6.24
N GLU A 108 9.12 -22.48 6.48
CA GLU A 108 9.77 -22.35 7.78
C GLU A 108 10.29 -20.93 7.88
N VAL A 109 9.96 -20.22 8.97
CA VAL A 109 10.19 -18.77 9.06
C VAL A 109 10.81 -18.37 10.40
N LEU A 110 11.54 -17.25 10.35
CA LEU A 110 11.83 -16.47 11.56
C LEU A 110 10.86 -15.30 11.62
N LEU A 111 10.17 -15.14 12.73
CA LEU A 111 9.27 -14.03 12.98
C LEU A 111 9.97 -13.02 13.91
N LEU A 112 10.06 -11.78 13.48
CA LEU A 112 10.53 -10.65 14.29
C LEU A 112 9.35 -9.76 14.64
N LEU A 113 9.10 -9.56 15.95
CA LEU A 113 8.07 -8.67 16.46
C LEU A 113 8.69 -7.36 16.94
N MET A 114 8.19 -6.24 16.48
CA MET A 114 8.58 -4.89 16.91
C MET A 114 7.32 -4.10 17.29
N ARG A 115 7.13 -3.84 18.59
CA ARG A 115 5.99 -3.06 19.06
C ARG A 115 6.26 -1.57 18.98
N ALA A 116 5.20 -0.82 18.71
CA ALA A 116 5.22 0.63 18.72
C ALA A 116 5.83 1.20 20.01
N PRO A 117 6.52 2.34 19.96
CA PRO A 117 6.89 3.10 18.78
C PRO A 117 8.23 2.69 18.15
N ARG A 118 8.86 1.59 18.63
CA ARG A 118 10.20 1.16 18.23
C ARG A 118 10.15 0.23 17.03
N SER A 119 9.70 0.76 15.89
CA SER A 119 9.65 0.07 14.59
C SER A 119 9.98 1.03 13.45
N PHE A 120 10.06 0.55 12.23
CA PHE A 120 10.29 1.40 11.05
C PHE A 120 9.17 2.41 10.86
N THR A 121 7.92 1.98 10.94
CA THR A 121 6.74 2.84 10.74
C THR A 121 6.29 3.58 12.02
N GLY A 122 6.83 3.21 13.19
CA GLY A 122 6.32 3.67 14.49
C GLY A 122 5.06 2.94 14.96
N GLU A 123 4.52 2.02 14.16
CA GLU A 123 3.40 1.13 14.48
C GLU A 123 3.90 -0.22 15.01
N ASP A 124 2.98 -1.12 15.38
CA ASP A 124 3.34 -2.52 15.58
C ASP A 124 3.72 -3.13 14.24
N VAL A 125 4.89 -3.74 14.20
CA VAL A 125 5.44 -4.36 12.99
C VAL A 125 5.79 -5.82 13.28
N VAL A 126 5.44 -6.69 12.32
CA VAL A 126 5.91 -8.06 12.25
C VAL A 126 6.65 -8.27 10.94
N GLU A 127 7.80 -8.90 11.00
CA GLU A 127 8.51 -9.37 9.83
C GLU A 127 8.59 -10.90 9.85
N LEU A 128 8.23 -11.51 8.72
CA LEU A 128 8.39 -12.95 8.46
C LEU A 128 9.55 -13.11 7.49
N HIS A 129 10.65 -13.66 7.98
CA HIS A 129 11.81 -13.98 7.18
C HIS A 129 11.62 -15.38 6.63
N CYS A 130 11.26 -15.46 5.36
CA CYS A 130 10.94 -16.68 4.62
C CYS A 130 12.14 -17.14 3.79
N HIS A 131 12.14 -18.42 3.37
CA HIS A 131 13.01 -18.84 2.30
C HIS A 131 12.69 -18.08 1.01
N GLY A 132 13.72 -17.70 0.25
CA GLY A 132 13.58 -16.79 -0.90
C GLY A 132 12.94 -17.38 -2.16
N GLY A 133 12.32 -18.54 -2.07
CA GLY A 133 11.58 -19.13 -3.19
C GLY A 133 10.30 -18.35 -3.51
N LEU A 134 10.21 -17.79 -4.74
CA LEU A 134 9.10 -16.91 -5.15
C LEU A 134 7.72 -17.50 -4.83
N ILE A 135 7.50 -18.79 -5.10
CA ILE A 135 6.20 -19.46 -4.86
C ILE A 135 5.91 -19.55 -3.35
N ALA A 136 6.90 -19.91 -2.53
CA ALA A 136 6.72 -20.01 -1.09
C ALA A 136 6.37 -18.65 -0.47
N VAL A 137 7.12 -17.60 -0.85
CA VAL A 137 6.89 -16.21 -0.39
C VAL A 137 5.49 -15.72 -0.78
N GLN A 138 5.06 -15.97 -2.01
CA GLN A 138 3.73 -15.60 -2.48
C GLN A 138 2.63 -16.27 -1.65
N ARG A 139 2.74 -17.57 -1.43
CA ARG A 139 1.77 -18.34 -0.62
C ARG A 139 1.72 -17.88 0.84
N VAL A 140 2.88 -17.55 1.42
CA VAL A 140 2.93 -16.99 2.79
C VAL A 140 2.28 -15.60 2.81
N LEU A 141 2.55 -14.74 1.81
CA LEU A 141 1.91 -13.43 1.74
C LEU A 141 0.39 -13.54 1.57
N GLU A 142 -0.10 -14.44 0.71
CA GLU A 142 -1.54 -14.70 0.57
C GLU A 142 -2.14 -15.13 1.91
N ARG A 143 -1.50 -16.05 2.63
CA ARG A 143 -1.95 -16.51 3.95
C ARG A 143 -2.01 -15.38 4.99
N VAL A 144 -1.12 -14.41 4.91
CA VAL A 144 -1.12 -13.19 5.73
C VAL A 144 -2.30 -12.28 5.33
N LEU A 145 -2.53 -12.08 4.03
CA LEU A 145 -3.60 -11.22 3.52
C LEU A 145 -5.01 -11.79 3.77
N ASP A 146 -5.14 -13.09 3.99
CA ASP A 146 -6.40 -13.73 4.39
C ASP A 146 -6.82 -13.38 5.83
N GLN A 147 -5.97 -12.72 6.62
CA GLN A 147 -6.29 -12.38 7.99
C GLN A 147 -7.17 -11.13 8.07
N PRO A 148 -8.12 -11.08 9.02
CA PRO A 148 -8.99 -9.93 9.21
C PRO A 148 -8.20 -8.63 9.45
N GLY A 149 -8.60 -7.55 8.78
CA GLY A 149 -7.99 -6.24 8.95
C GLY A 149 -6.61 -6.08 8.30
N VAL A 150 -6.18 -7.03 7.49
CA VAL A 150 -4.92 -6.99 6.74
C VAL A 150 -5.21 -6.79 5.26
N ARG A 151 -4.49 -5.87 4.63
CA ARG A 151 -4.50 -5.67 3.18
C ARG A 151 -3.09 -5.55 2.61
N ARG A 152 -3.00 -5.65 1.30
CA ARG A 152 -1.74 -5.38 0.61
C ARG A 152 -1.34 -3.90 0.75
N ALA A 153 -0.07 -3.65 1.05
CA ALA A 153 0.49 -2.31 1.05
C ALA A 153 0.50 -1.71 -0.36
N LEU A 154 0.27 -0.41 -0.44
CA LEU A 154 0.53 0.35 -1.66
C LEU A 154 2.03 0.65 -1.79
N PRO A 155 2.54 0.93 -3.00
CA PRO A 155 3.92 1.37 -3.18
C PRO A 155 4.25 2.57 -2.28
N GLY A 156 5.37 2.50 -1.56
CA GLY A 156 5.82 3.57 -0.65
C GLY A 156 5.03 3.73 0.65
N GLU A 157 4.02 2.89 0.91
CA GLU A 157 3.11 3.10 2.05
C GLU A 157 3.80 2.92 3.42
N PHE A 158 4.76 2.02 3.55
CA PHE A 158 5.53 1.90 4.80
C PHE A 158 6.32 3.18 5.09
N SER A 159 6.99 3.76 4.09
CA SER A 159 7.71 5.03 4.22
C SER A 159 6.76 6.18 4.52
N GLN A 160 5.59 6.22 3.88
CA GLN A 160 4.55 7.19 4.16
C GLN A 160 4.09 7.12 5.63
N ARG A 161 3.81 5.92 6.15
CA ARG A 161 3.43 5.74 7.57
C ARG A 161 4.55 6.15 8.52
N ALA A 162 5.80 5.85 8.17
CA ALA A 162 6.96 6.28 8.96
C ALA A 162 7.07 7.81 9.05
N VAL A 163 6.77 8.54 7.96
CA VAL A 163 6.73 10.01 7.95
C VAL A 163 5.58 10.53 8.80
N LEU A 164 4.36 9.99 8.61
CA LEU A 164 3.17 10.40 9.35
C LEU A 164 3.31 10.18 10.86
N ASN A 165 4.02 9.14 11.26
CA ASN A 165 4.30 8.83 12.67
C ASN A 165 5.58 9.51 13.20
N GLY A 166 6.18 10.43 12.44
CA GLY A 166 7.36 11.20 12.86
C GLY A 166 8.65 10.37 12.99
N ARG A 167 8.73 9.19 12.37
CA ARG A 167 9.91 8.31 12.36
C ARG A 167 10.93 8.71 11.31
N LEU A 168 10.44 9.22 10.18
CA LEU A 168 11.26 9.74 9.08
C LEU A 168 10.86 11.18 8.78
N ASP A 169 11.84 12.01 8.42
CA ASP A 169 11.57 13.25 7.72
C ASP A 169 11.37 13.02 6.22
N LEU A 170 10.80 14.00 5.54
CA LEU A 170 10.48 13.87 4.12
C LEU A 170 11.72 13.63 3.26
N THR A 171 12.84 14.29 3.60
CA THR A 171 14.11 14.15 2.86
C THR A 171 14.67 12.73 2.97
N ARG A 172 14.55 12.12 4.14
CA ARG A 172 14.97 10.72 4.34
C ARG A 172 14.02 9.74 3.67
N ALA A 173 12.72 10.05 3.64
CA ALA A 173 11.74 9.20 2.96
C ALA A 173 12.00 9.13 1.44
N GLU A 174 12.40 10.23 0.82
CA GLU A 174 12.77 10.28 -0.60
C GLU A 174 14.04 9.45 -0.91
N ALA A 175 14.94 9.32 0.06
CA ALA A 175 16.16 8.52 -0.08
C ALA A 175 15.93 7.01 0.06
N VAL A 176 14.79 6.60 0.62
CA VAL A 176 14.38 5.18 0.72
C VAL A 176 13.65 4.82 -0.57
N SER A 177 14.39 4.34 -1.56
CA SER A 177 13.81 3.77 -2.78
C SER A 177 13.25 2.39 -2.47
N GLU A 178 11.95 2.28 -2.42
CA GLU A 178 11.21 1.01 -2.31
C GLU A 178 10.80 0.47 -3.69
#